data_b6f63e8b46c6ef6a4514b010425c9f53
#
_entry.id   b6f63e8b46c6ef6a4514b010425c9f53
#
_cell.length_a   1.000
_cell.length_b   1.000
_cell.length_c   1.000
_cell.angle_alpha   90.00
_cell.angle_beta   90.00
_cell.angle_gamma   90.00
#
_symmetry.space_group_name_H-M   'P 1'
#
loop_
_entity.id
_entity.type
_entity.pdbx_description
1 polymer ?
#
loop_
_entity_poly.entity_id
_entity_poly.type
_entity_poly.pdbx_seq_one_letter_code
_entity_poly.pdbx_strand_id
1 'polypeptide(L)'
;MGLFGFGKKEKDKMKDGLEKTRTGFWGNILNTLTGSKIDDDLYDELEEQLILADVGGDVAMKLVDSLRDRVQEKGLKTGEQAADALRDIIADEMRPETEMALDGHPAVILVIGVNGVGKTTSIAKLADYYTRQGKKVMLAAGDTFRAAASEQLEIWAGHAGVPIVKAGEGADPAAVIFDTVKSATARGYDMVIADTAGRLHNKSNLMSELSKISRSVKKAAPEASLETLLVLDAITGQNAISQAKEFCKAADATGIILTKLDGTAKGGCVVAVKQRLGLPVRFIGVGEGIDDLIPFTPEGFVEELIPRTGWKH
;
A
#
# COMPACT_ATOMS: atom_id res chain seq x y z
N MET A 1 -21.07 6.96 -5.34
CA MET A 1 -20.50 7.89 -6.34
C MET A 1 -19.01 8.03 -6.01
N GLY A 2 -18.24 7.01 -6.42
CA GLY A 2 -16.78 6.96 -6.16
C GLY A 2 -16.02 7.68 -7.26
N LEU A 3 -15.69 8.94 -7.05
CA LEU A 3 -14.80 9.69 -7.93
C LEU A 3 -13.41 9.82 -7.29
N PHE A 4 -12.66 8.74 -7.25
CA PHE A 4 -11.20 8.83 -7.17
C PHE A 4 -10.62 8.76 -8.59
N GLY A 5 -10.87 9.81 -9.36
CA GLY A 5 -10.13 10.04 -10.59
C GLY A 5 -8.71 10.46 -10.22
N PHE A 6 -7.71 9.68 -10.63
CA PHE A 6 -6.30 10.07 -10.54
C PHE A 6 -6.13 11.47 -11.13
N GLY A 7 -5.71 12.43 -10.32
CA GLY A 7 -5.30 13.74 -10.80
C GLY A 7 -4.06 13.62 -11.69
N LYS A 8 -3.89 14.53 -12.66
CA LYS A 8 -2.71 14.56 -13.53
C LYS A 8 -1.40 14.48 -12.72
N LYS A 9 -1.32 15.16 -11.58
CA LYS A 9 -0.15 15.16 -10.69
C LYS A 9 0.16 13.79 -10.10
N GLU A 10 -0.86 12.99 -9.76
CA GLU A 10 -0.67 11.65 -9.20
C GLU A 10 -0.20 10.67 -10.28
N LYS A 11 -0.70 10.80 -11.52
CA LYS A 11 -0.20 10.03 -12.67
C LYS A 11 1.27 10.34 -12.96
N ASP A 12 1.64 11.63 -13.01
CA ASP A 12 3.01 12.03 -13.27
C ASP A 12 3.95 11.45 -12.18
N LYS A 13 3.57 11.52 -10.90
CA LYS A 13 4.34 10.93 -9.80
C LYS A 13 4.44 9.40 -9.88
N MET A 14 3.38 8.71 -10.24
CA MET A 14 3.41 7.26 -10.44
C MET A 14 4.36 6.91 -11.58
N LYS A 15 4.27 7.62 -12.69
CA LYS A 15 5.14 7.44 -13.86
C LYS A 15 6.62 7.62 -13.50
N ASP A 16 6.96 8.71 -12.80
CA ASP A 16 8.34 8.99 -12.39
C ASP A 16 8.86 7.98 -11.38
N GLY A 17 8.04 7.65 -10.36
CA GLY A 17 8.41 6.69 -9.32
C GLY A 17 8.54 5.25 -9.81
N LEU A 18 7.83 4.87 -10.88
CA LEU A 18 7.90 3.53 -11.49
C LEU A 18 8.84 3.46 -12.70
N GLU A 19 9.59 4.50 -13.03
CA GLU A 19 10.46 4.52 -14.21
C GLU A 19 11.48 3.37 -14.20
N LYS A 20 12.16 3.14 -13.06
CA LYS A 20 13.12 2.02 -12.93
C LYS A 20 12.44 0.65 -13.07
N THR A 21 11.25 0.51 -12.54
CA THR A 21 10.44 -0.72 -12.61
C THR A 21 10.04 -0.98 -14.05
N ARG A 22 9.50 0.02 -14.75
CA ARG A 22 9.04 -0.05 -16.12
C ARG A 22 10.18 -0.33 -17.11
N THR A 23 11.32 0.36 -16.97
CA THR A 23 12.48 0.18 -17.86
C THR A 23 13.30 -1.06 -17.53
N GLY A 24 13.09 -1.67 -16.36
CA GLY A 24 13.73 -2.87 -15.90
C GLY A 24 13.04 -4.15 -16.41
N PHE A 25 12.65 -5.02 -15.50
CA PHE A 25 12.08 -6.34 -15.82
C PHE A 25 10.76 -6.26 -16.60
N TRP A 26 9.90 -5.28 -16.33
CA TRP A 26 8.61 -5.14 -17.01
C TRP A 26 8.74 -4.71 -18.46
N GLY A 27 9.79 -3.97 -18.80
CA GLY A 27 10.13 -3.66 -20.20
C GLY A 27 10.48 -4.91 -21.01
N ASN A 28 11.20 -5.87 -20.39
CA ASN A 28 11.50 -7.16 -21.03
C ASN A 28 10.22 -7.97 -21.24
N ILE A 29 9.35 -8.07 -20.24
CA ILE A 29 8.04 -8.74 -20.34
C ILE A 29 7.23 -8.20 -21.52
N LEU A 30 7.15 -6.87 -21.66
CA LEU A 30 6.45 -6.25 -22.77
C LEU A 30 7.09 -6.58 -24.12
N ASN A 31 8.42 -6.53 -24.21
CA ASN A 31 9.15 -6.85 -25.45
C ASN A 31 8.97 -8.32 -25.85
N THR A 32 9.03 -9.26 -24.90
CA THR A 32 8.77 -10.68 -25.14
C THR A 32 7.35 -10.88 -25.67
N LEU A 33 6.34 -10.30 -25.02
CA LEU A 33 4.94 -10.41 -25.46
C LEU A 33 4.74 -9.86 -26.87
N THR A 34 5.25 -8.65 -27.17
CA THR A 34 5.00 -7.98 -28.45
C THR A 34 5.90 -8.49 -29.59
N GLY A 35 7.06 -9.08 -29.28
CA GLY A 35 8.03 -9.58 -30.26
C GLY A 35 7.87 -11.04 -30.64
N SER A 36 7.07 -11.82 -29.91
CA SER A 36 6.97 -13.27 -30.08
C SER A 36 5.61 -13.70 -30.64
N LYS A 37 5.56 -14.93 -31.18
CA LYS A 37 4.30 -15.60 -31.47
C LYS A 37 3.70 -16.14 -30.18
N ILE A 38 2.37 -16.27 -30.16
CA ILE A 38 1.67 -16.88 -29.03
C ILE A 38 1.77 -18.40 -29.15
N ASP A 39 2.73 -18.98 -28.48
CA ASP A 39 3.01 -20.43 -28.43
C ASP A 39 3.43 -20.83 -26.99
N ASP A 40 3.74 -22.09 -26.76
CA ASP A 40 4.12 -22.58 -25.44
C ASP A 40 5.44 -21.97 -24.96
N ASP A 41 6.40 -21.73 -25.85
CA ASP A 41 7.69 -21.11 -25.51
C ASP A 41 7.50 -19.69 -24.95
N LEU A 42 6.54 -18.91 -25.49
CA LEU A 42 6.20 -17.59 -24.97
C LEU A 42 5.71 -17.65 -23.51
N TYR A 43 4.88 -18.63 -23.19
CA TYR A 43 4.33 -18.74 -21.82
C TYR A 43 5.41 -19.14 -20.82
N ASP A 44 6.31 -20.04 -21.19
CA ASP A 44 7.42 -20.46 -20.34
C ASP A 44 8.38 -19.29 -20.07
N GLU A 45 8.74 -18.53 -21.12
CA GLU A 45 9.58 -17.34 -20.99
C GLU A 45 8.90 -16.25 -20.14
N LEU A 46 7.60 -16.06 -20.33
CA LEU A 46 6.82 -15.07 -19.55
C LEU A 46 6.79 -15.42 -18.05
N GLU A 47 6.61 -16.70 -17.72
CA GLU A 47 6.64 -17.16 -16.33
C GLU A 47 8.00 -16.87 -15.68
N GLU A 48 9.09 -17.21 -16.36
CA GLU A 48 10.44 -16.93 -15.89
C GLU A 48 10.66 -15.43 -15.65
N GLN A 49 10.26 -14.58 -16.58
CA GLN A 49 10.41 -13.13 -16.47
C GLN A 49 9.56 -12.53 -15.33
N LEU A 50 8.35 -13.02 -15.12
CA LEU A 50 7.51 -12.61 -13.98
C LEU A 50 8.15 -12.99 -12.64
N ILE A 51 8.77 -14.15 -12.55
CA ILE A 51 9.53 -14.57 -11.36
C ILE A 51 10.72 -13.64 -11.11
N LEU A 52 11.48 -13.33 -12.16
CA LEU A 52 12.63 -12.41 -12.10
C LEU A 52 12.20 -10.97 -11.71
N ALA A 53 11.00 -10.56 -12.10
CA ALA A 53 10.38 -9.31 -11.70
C ALA A 53 9.88 -9.29 -10.24
N ASP A 54 10.11 -10.37 -9.48
CA ASP A 54 9.72 -10.52 -8.07
C ASP A 54 8.20 -10.70 -7.83
N VAL A 55 7.47 -11.19 -8.84
CA VAL A 55 6.05 -11.58 -8.69
C VAL A 55 5.90 -12.81 -7.81
N GLY A 56 6.89 -13.73 -7.86
CA GLY A 56 6.88 -15.02 -7.15
C GLY A 56 6.22 -16.13 -7.96
N GLY A 57 6.80 -17.35 -7.87
CA GLY A 57 6.48 -18.46 -8.78
C GLY A 57 5.00 -18.88 -8.81
N ASP A 58 4.37 -18.98 -7.64
CA ASP A 58 2.94 -19.35 -7.50
C ASP A 58 2.00 -18.33 -8.17
N VAL A 59 2.31 -17.05 -8.05
CA VAL A 59 1.51 -15.96 -8.66
C VAL A 59 1.83 -15.86 -10.15
N ALA A 60 3.11 -15.99 -10.55
CA ALA A 60 3.52 -15.97 -11.95
C ALA A 60 2.83 -17.08 -12.75
N MET A 61 2.88 -18.32 -12.28
CA MET A 61 2.18 -19.47 -12.88
C MET A 61 0.68 -19.18 -13.05
N LYS A 62 0.01 -18.70 -12.00
CA LYS A 62 -1.42 -18.37 -12.07
C LYS A 62 -1.73 -17.30 -13.13
N LEU A 63 -0.89 -16.26 -13.23
CA LEU A 63 -1.08 -15.20 -14.23
C LEU A 63 -0.91 -15.73 -15.66
N VAL A 64 0.09 -16.59 -15.88
CA VAL A 64 0.35 -17.22 -17.18
C VAL A 64 -0.78 -18.16 -17.57
N ASP A 65 -1.27 -19.01 -16.65
CA ASP A 65 -2.43 -19.88 -16.90
C ASP A 65 -3.68 -19.04 -17.24
N SER A 66 -3.94 -17.96 -16.49
CA SER A 66 -5.06 -17.07 -16.78
C SER A 66 -4.92 -16.37 -18.14
N LEU A 67 -3.68 -16.05 -18.55
CA LEU A 67 -3.42 -15.50 -19.88
C LEU A 67 -3.66 -16.54 -20.97
N ARG A 68 -3.19 -17.79 -20.79
CA ARG A 68 -3.40 -18.89 -21.73
C ARG A 68 -4.89 -19.13 -21.97
N ASP A 69 -5.68 -19.20 -20.89
CA ASP A 69 -7.12 -19.35 -20.96
C ASP A 69 -7.78 -18.18 -21.70
N ARG A 70 -7.41 -16.95 -21.40
CA ARG A 70 -7.96 -15.75 -22.04
C ARG A 70 -7.62 -15.65 -23.53
N VAL A 71 -6.40 -16.05 -23.90
CA VAL A 71 -5.95 -16.14 -25.32
C VAL A 71 -6.83 -17.14 -26.06
N GLN A 72 -7.08 -18.31 -25.50
CA GLN A 72 -7.92 -19.34 -26.11
C GLN A 72 -9.38 -18.92 -26.20
N GLU A 73 -9.98 -18.42 -25.12
CA GLU A 73 -11.39 -18.01 -25.07
C GLU A 73 -11.71 -16.86 -26.04
N LYS A 74 -10.81 -15.87 -26.13
CA LYS A 74 -11.01 -14.68 -27.00
C LYS A 74 -10.42 -14.83 -28.39
N GLY A 75 -9.69 -15.91 -28.67
CA GLY A 75 -9.05 -16.16 -29.95
C GLY A 75 -7.99 -15.09 -30.28
N LEU A 76 -7.20 -14.66 -29.28
CA LEU A 76 -6.17 -13.63 -29.49
C LEU A 76 -5.04 -14.20 -30.36
N LYS A 77 -4.51 -13.37 -31.28
CA LYS A 77 -3.55 -13.82 -32.27
C LYS A 77 -2.23 -13.04 -32.28
N THR A 78 -2.18 -11.89 -31.59
CA THR A 78 -0.97 -11.05 -31.62
C THR A 78 -0.45 -10.83 -30.20
N GLY A 79 0.86 -10.61 -30.09
CA GLY A 79 1.49 -10.33 -28.81
C GLY A 79 0.98 -9.07 -28.12
N GLU A 80 0.56 -8.05 -28.88
CA GLU A 80 -0.06 -6.86 -28.33
C GLU A 80 -1.40 -7.18 -27.66
N GLN A 81 -2.19 -8.08 -28.28
CA GLN A 81 -3.45 -8.54 -27.67
C GLN A 81 -3.20 -9.34 -26.40
N ALA A 82 -2.13 -10.14 -26.37
CA ALA A 82 -1.72 -10.87 -25.17
C ALA A 82 -1.23 -9.92 -24.07
N ALA A 83 -0.46 -8.88 -24.43
CA ALA A 83 -0.02 -7.85 -23.49
C ALA A 83 -1.21 -7.08 -22.86
N ASP A 84 -2.19 -6.69 -23.68
CA ASP A 84 -3.42 -6.07 -23.20
C ASP A 84 -4.21 -7.00 -22.27
N ALA A 85 -4.29 -8.30 -22.62
CA ALA A 85 -4.95 -9.29 -21.80
C ALA A 85 -4.23 -9.52 -20.46
N LEU A 86 -2.90 -9.59 -20.46
CA LEU A 86 -2.11 -9.71 -19.23
C LEU A 86 -2.28 -8.50 -18.33
N ARG A 87 -2.31 -7.28 -18.90
CA ARG A 87 -2.59 -6.05 -18.14
C ARG A 87 -3.93 -6.14 -17.41
N ASP A 88 -4.99 -6.52 -18.11
CA ASP A 88 -6.32 -6.64 -17.52
C ASP A 88 -6.36 -7.71 -16.43
N ILE A 89 -5.70 -8.86 -16.63
CA ILE A 89 -5.60 -9.94 -15.65
C ILE A 89 -4.91 -9.45 -14.38
N ILE A 90 -3.76 -8.79 -14.52
CA ILE A 90 -3.01 -8.27 -13.35
C ILE A 90 -3.84 -7.21 -12.61
N ALA A 91 -4.51 -6.30 -13.32
CA ALA A 91 -5.37 -5.30 -12.70
C ALA A 91 -6.53 -5.95 -11.93
N ASP A 92 -7.20 -6.94 -12.53
CA ASP A 92 -8.31 -7.68 -11.90
C ASP A 92 -7.85 -8.38 -10.61
N GLU A 93 -6.68 -9.01 -10.63
CA GLU A 93 -6.10 -9.70 -9.46
C GLU A 93 -5.75 -8.74 -8.29
N MET A 94 -5.48 -7.48 -8.58
CA MET A 94 -5.14 -6.48 -7.57
C MET A 94 -6.34 -5.67 -7.08
N ARG A 95 -7.52 -5.76 -7.70
CA ARG A 95 -8.70 -4.97 -7.30
C ARG A 95 -9.10 -5.24 -5.86
N PRO A 96 -9.34 -4.18 -5.06
CA PRO A 96 -9.85 -4.35 -3.71
C PRO A 96 -11.28 -4.88 -3.74
N GLU A 97 -11.61 -5.74 -2.79
CA GLU A 97 -12.99 -6.24 -2.61
C GLU A 97 -13.86 -5.23 -1.85
N THR A 98 -13.23 -4.40 -1.04
CA THR A 98 -13.91 -3.40 -0.21
C THR A 98 -13.17 -2.07 -0.26
N GLU A 99 -13.90 -0.97 -0.17
CA GLU A 99 -13.34 0.36 0.06
C GLU A 99 -12.83 0.51 1.50
N MET A 100 -12.01 1.54 1.75
CA MET A 100 -11.63 1.90 3.12
C MET A 100 -12.83 2.49 3.88
N ALA A 101 -13.03 2.06 5.11
CA ALA A 101 -14.06 2.59 6.00
C ALA A 101 -13.62 3.93 6.60
N LEU A 102 -13.85 5.03 5.90
CA LEU A 102 -13.47 6.39 6.31
C LEU A 102 -14.68 7.30 6.60
N ASP A 103 -15.85 6.71 6.78
CA ASP A 103 -17.13 7.39 7.06
C ASP A 103 -17.43 7.57 8.56
N GLY A 104 -16.56 7.04 9.42
CA GLY A 104 -16.67 7.21 10.87
C GLY A 104 -16.35 8.63 11.35
N HIS A 105 -16.80 8.97 12.55
CA HIS A 105 -16.60 10.29 13.16
C HIS A 105 -15.91 10.17 14.54
N PRO A 106 -14.57 10.32 14.58
CA PRO A 106 -13.62 10.43 13.45
C PRO A 106 -13.35 9.09 12.76
N ALA A 107 -12.86 9.13 11.52
CA ALA A 107 -12.19 7.97 10.93
C ALA A 107 -10.81 7.80 11.56
N VAL A 108 -10.46 6.57 11.97
CA VAL A 108 -9.17 6.27 12.60
C VAL A 108 -8.36 5.37 11.68
N ILE A 109 -7.14 5.78 11.34
CA ILE A 109 -6.16 4.97 10.61
C ILE A 109 -5.04 4.59 11.58
N LEU A 110 -4.92 3.31 11.89
CA LEU A 110 -3.81 2.75 12.66
C LEU A 110 -2.73 2.28 11.70
N VAL A 111 -1.52 2.82 11.81
CA VAL A 111 -0.39 2.47 10.94
C VAL A 111 0.54 1.52 11.68
N ILE A 112 0.68 0.30 11.15
CA ILE A 112 1.47 -0.77 11.74
C ILE A 112 2.60 -1.21 10.79
N GLY A 113 3.59 -1.94 11.31
CA GLY A 113 4.71 -2.46 10.52
C GLY A 113 6.01 -2.49 11.32
N VAL A 114 7.04 -3.13 10.77
CA VAL A 114 8.36 -3.22 11.41
C VAL A 114 9.10 -1.88 11.42
N ASN A 115 10.16 -1.80 12.21
CA ASN A 115 11.00 -0.60 12.20
C ASN A 115 11.75 -0.47 10.86
N GLY A 116 11.89 0.75 10.35
CA GLY A 116 12.65 1.05 9.12
C GLY A 116 11.87 0.92 7.81
N VAL A 117 10.62 0.40 7.82
CA VAL A 117 9.80 0.28 6.60
C VAL A 117 9.16 1.60 6.15
N GLY A 118 9.30 2.68 6.92
CA GLY A 118 8.75 3.99 6.57
C GLY A 118 7.41 4.34 7.22
N LYS A 119 7.04 3.73 8.38
CA LYS A 119 5.77 4.05 9.09
C LYS A 119 5.60 5.54 9.37
N THR A 120 6.54 6.13 10.12
CA THR A 120 6.46 7.55 10.54
C THR A 120 6.35 8.48 9.33
N THR A 121 7.14 8.21 8.29
CA THR A 121 7.07 8.96 7.03
C THR A 121 5.73 8.77 6.32
N SER A 122 5.19 7.55 6.29
CA SER A 122 3.88 7.27 5.69
C SER A 122 2.75 7.97 6.43
N ILE A 123 2.80 8.04 7.76
CA ILE A 123 1.83 8.78 8.60
C ILE A 123 1.81 10.25 8.23
N ALA A 124 2.98 10.87 8.10
CA ALA A 124 3.11 12.27 7.72
C ALA A 124 2.53 12.54 6.31
N LYS A 125 2.87 11.67 5.37
CA LYS A 125 2.37 11.74 3.99
C LYS A 125 0.85 11.52 3.90
N LEU A 126 0.30 10.60 4.69
CA LEU A 126 -1.14 10.40 4.81
C LEU A 126 -1.83 11.65 5.39
N ALA A 127 -1.24 12.25 6.43
CA ALA A 127 -1.78 13.47 7.03
C ALA A 127 -1.82 14.62 6.03
N ASP A 128 -0.74 14.84 5.28
CA ASP A 128 -0.70 15.83 4.21
C ASP A 128 -1.71 15.52 3.09
N TYR A 129 -1.81 14.25 2.66
CA TYR A 129 -2.75 13.81 1.64
C TYR A 129 -4.20 14.14 2.01
N TYR A 130 -4.64 13.78 3.22
CA TYR A 130 -6.02 14.04 3.65
C TYR A 130 -6.28 15.51 3.98
N THR A 131 -5.28 16.22 4.50
CA THR A 131 -5.38 17.68 4.75
C THR A 131 -5.57 18.45 3.44
N ARG A 132 -4.87 18.06 2.37
CA ARG A 132 -5.08 18.65 1.03
C ARG A 132 -6.46 18.37 0.44
N GLN A 133 -7.14 17.33 0.91
CA GLN A 133 -8.54 17.05 0.57
C GLN A 133 -9.55 17.80 1.47
N GLY A 134 -9.07 18.69 2.32
CA GLY A 134 -9.91 19.50 3.21
C GLY A 134 -10.33 18.79 4.49
N LYS A 135 -9.76 17.61 4.81
CA LYS A 135 -10.02 16.90 6.05
C LYS A 135 -9.25 17.52 7.21
N LYS A 136 -9.87 17.62 8.37
CA LYS A 136 -9.22 17.99 9.63
C LYS A 136 -8.59 16.75 10.24
N VAL A 137 -7.26 16.68 10.20
CA VAL A 137 -6.48 15.51 10.64
C VAL A 137 -5.79 15.80 11.97
N MET A 138 -5.76 14.81 12.87
CA MET A 138 -4.99 14.83 14.12
C MET A 138 -4.11 13.58 14.20
N LEU A 139 -2.85 13.71 14.66
CA LEU A 139 -1.94 12.60 14.81
C LEU A 139 -1.88 12.11 16.25
N ALA A 140 -1.68 10.78 16.42
CA ALA A 140 -1.41 10.14 17.69
C ALA A 140 -0.02 9.49 17.67
N ALA A 141 0.89 9.89 18.58
CA ALA A 141 2.21 9.29 18.75
C ALA A 141 2.10 8.03 19.63
N GLY A 142 1.66 6.92 19.06
CA GLY A 142 1.48 5.65 19.77
C GLY A 142 2.75 4.81 19.90
N ASP A 143 3.86 5.12 19.19
CA ASP A 143 5.18 4.52 19.47
C ASP A 143 5.84 5.19 20.68
N THR A 144 5.32 4.91 21.86
CA THR A 144 5.76 5.52 23.13
C THR A 144 7.09 4.98 23.65
N PHE A 145 7.63 3.95 23.04
CA PHE A 145 8.89 3.33 23.45
C PHE A 145 10.12 3.93 22.79
N ARG A 146 9.91 4.76 21.76
CA ARG A 146 10.98 5.37 20.97
C ARG A 146 10.83 6.87 20.96
N ALA A 147 11.51 7.55 21.89
CA ALA A 147 11.48 9.01 21.99
C ALA A 147 11.80 9.69 20.65
N ALA A 148 12.83 9.23 19.95
CA ALA A 148 13.22 9.76 18.63
C ALA A 148 12.12 9.58 17.55
N ALA A 149 11.30 8.53 17.61
CA ALA A 149 10.19 8.35 16.66
C ALA A 149 9.07 9.36 16.93
N SER A 150 8.75 9.63 18.18
CA SER A 150 7.77 10.63 18.59
C SER A 150 8.23 12.05 18.19
N GLU A 151 9.49 12.39 18.42
CA GLU A 151 10.09 13.67 18.00
C GLU A 151 10.08 13.83 16.48
N GLN A 152 10.44 12.78 15.75
CA GLN A 152 10.38 12.78 14.29
C GLN A 152 8.95 13.00 13.78
N LEU A 153 7.97 12.32 14.38
CA LEU A 153 6.56 12.48 14.01
C LEU A 153 6.07 13.90 14.30
N GLU A 154 6.53 14.54 15.39
CA GLU A 154 6.20 15.94 15.71
C GLU A 154 6.73 16.92 14.67
N ILE A 155 7.97 16.73 14.21
CA ILE A 155 8.56 17.55 13.12
C ILE A 155 7.69 17.41 11.84
N TRP A 156 7.33 16.20 11.50
CA TRP A 156 6.48 15.92 10.34
C TRP A 156 5.06 16.48 10.50
N ALA A 157 4.48 16.40 11.70
CA ALA A 157 3.18 17.02 12.02
C ALA A 157 3.22 18.53 11.76
N GLY A 158 4.32 19.19 12.16
CA GLY A 158 4.56 20.61 11.86
C GLY A 158 4.62 20.89 10.37
N HIS A 159 5.30 20.07 9.57
CA HIS A 159 5.34 20.22 8.11
C HIS A 159 3.97 20.03 7.45
N ALA A 160 3.17 19.08 7.93
CA ALA A 160 1.81 18.83 7.44
C ALA A 160 0.77 19.83 7.99
N GLY A 161 1.15 20.69 8.95
CA GLY A 161 0.25 21.68 9.58
C GLY A 161 -0.85 21.03 10.44
N VAL A 162 -0.62 19.84 11.01
CA VAL A 162 -1.60 19.07 11.78
C VAL A 162 -1.19 18.95 13.26
N PRO A 163 -2.14 18.97 14.21
CA PRO A 163 -1.83 18.75 15.62
C PRO A 163 -1.47 17.30 15.90
N ILE A 164 -0.62 17.10 16.91
CA ILE A 164 -0.22 15.80 17.40
C ILE A 164 -0.49 15.67 18.89
N VAL A 165 -1.01 14.52 19.31
CA VAL A 165 -1.09 14.14 20.72
C VAL A 165 0.01 13.13 21.00
N LYS A 166 0.80 13.43 22.05
CA LYS A 166 1.91 12.59 22.51
C LYS A 166 1.87 12.48 24.03
N ALA A 167 2.46 11.42 24.56
CA ALA A 167 2.67 11.24 25.99
C ALA A 167 4.16 11.00 26.28
N GLY A 168 4.54 10.97 27.54
CA GLY A 168 5.90 10.67 27.95
C GLY A 168 6.35 9.26 27.55
N GLU A 169 7.66 9.05 27.56
CA GLU A 169 8.26 7.74 27.25
C GLU A 169 7.70 6.64 28.16
N GLY A 170 7.37 5.48 27.56
CA GLY A 170 6.79 4.34 28.26
C GLY A 170 5.30 4.47 28.62
N ALA A 171 4.64 5.53 28.18
CA ALA A 171 3.18 5.63 28.32
C ALA A 171 2.46 4.49 27.59
N ASP A 172 1.22 4.19 28.00
CA ASP A 172 0.40 3.18 27.35
C ASP A 172 -0.06 3.67 25.96
N PRO A 173 0.33 3.02 24.83
CA PRO A 173 -0.10 3.40 23.48
C PRO A 173 -1.61 3.52 23.34
N ALA A 174 -2.36 2.61 23.96
CA ALA A 174 -3.82 2.62 23.90
C ALA A 174 -4.44 3.83 24.61
N ALA A 175 -3.78 4.35 25.66
CA ALA A 175 -4.22 5.58 26.33
C ALA A 175 -3.98 6.81 25.45
N VAL A 176 -2.81 6.92 24.82
CA VAL A 176 -2.50 8.02 23.89
C VAL A 176 -3.51 8.08 22.75
N ILE A 177 -3.80 6.94 22.14
CA ILE A 177 -4.76 6.85 21.03
C ILE A 177 -6.18 7.17 21.52
N PHE A 178 -6.57 6.66 22.70
CA PHE A 178 -7.86 6.99 23.33
C PHE A 178 -8.03 8.49 23.50
N ASP A 179 -7.05 9.17 24.11
CA ASP A 179 -7.08 10.60 24.36
C ASP A 179 -7.11 11.41 23.06
N THR A 180 -6.37 10.95 22.05
CA THR A 180 -6.37 11.58 20.71
C THR A 180 -7.75 11.47 20.07
N VAL A 181 -8.34 10.28 20.03
CA VAL A 181 -9.66 10.05 19.42
C VAL A 181 -10.74 10.86 20.17
N LYS A 182 -10.70 10.87 21.51
CA LYS A 182 -11.61 11.67 22.32
C LYS A 182 -11.45 13.18 22.05
N SER A 183 -10.21 13.67 21.97
CA SER A 183 -9.92 15.06 21.61
C SER A 183 -10.40 15.41 20.21
N ALA A 184 -10.16 14.51 19.24
CA ALA A 184 -10.59 14.69 17.85
C ALA A 184 -12.11 14.78 17.76
N THR A 185 -12.85 13.89 18.42
CA THR A 185 -14.31 13.91 18.50
C THR A 185 -14.82 15.22 19.07
N ALA A 186 -14.29 15.63 20.23
CA ALA A 186 -14.72 16.85 20.93
C ALA A 186 -14.46 18.14 20.13
N ARG A 187 -13.42 18.15 19.29
CA ARG A 187 -12.98 19.31 18.51
C ARG A 187 -13.44 19.27 17.06
N GLY A 188 -14.21 18.26 16.64
CA GLY A 188 -14.74 18.11 15.28
C GLY A 188 -13.66 17.86 14.23
N TYR A 189 -12.68 17.02 14.54
CA TYR A 189 -11.73 16.50 13.56
C TYR A 189 -12.34 15.32 12.80
N ASP A 190 -12.06 15.26 11.50
CA ASP A 190 -12.60 14.22 10.62
C ASP A 190 -11.82 12.92 10.75
N MET A 191 -10.52 13.00 11.09
CA MET A 191 -9.61 11.86 11.04
C MET A 191 -8.55 11.89 12.14
N VAL A 192 -8.22 10.69 12.62
CA VAL A 192 -7.05 10.43 13.46
C VAL A 192 -6.13 9.44 12.75
N ILE A 193 -4.84 9.76 12.63
CA ILE A 193 -3.82 8.83 12.13
C ILE A 193 -2.85 8.53 13.27
N ALA A 194 -2.74 7.24 13.63
CA ALA A 194 -1.99 6.80 14.79
C ALA A 194 -0.76 5.98 14.41
N ASP A 195 0.41 6.35 14.96
CA ASP A 195 1.63 5.53 14.93
C ASP A 195 1.55 4.40 15.95
N THR A 196 2.29 3.33 15.70
CA THR A 196 2.42 2.19 16.62
C THR A 196 3.86 1.70 16.72
N ALA A 197 4.17 1.01 17.80
CA ALA A 197 5.47 0.37 17.97
C ALA A 197 5.69 -0.73 16.92
N GLY A 198 6.88 -0.74 16.31
CA GLY A 198 7.26 -1.72 15.27
C GLY A 198 7.91 -3.00 15.80
N ARG A 199 7.46 -3.54 16.93
CA ARG A 199 8.09 -4.69 17.61
C ARG A 199 7.54 -6.02 17.14
N LEU A 200 8.15 -6.61 16.12
CA LEU A 200 7.81 -7.94 15.59
C LEU A 200 8.24 -9.11 16.47
N HIS A 201 9.19 -8.89 17.38
CA HIS A 201 9.85 -9.99 18.10
C HIS A 201 8.96 -10.68 19.14
N ASN A 202 7.82 -10.06 19.49
CA ASN A 202 6.88 -10.64 20.45
C ASN A 202 5.44 -10.52 19.91
N LYS A 203 5.05 -11.46 19.07
CA LYS A 203 3.73 -11.50 18.40
C LYS A 203 2.56 -11.41 19.38
N SER A 204 2.62 -12.13 20.50
CA SER A 204 1.54 -12.15 21.49
C SER A 204 1.31 -10.78 22.16
N ASN A 205 2.39 -10.07 22.47
CA ASN A 205 2.29 -8.74 23.06
C ASN A 205 1.75 -7.72 22.05
N LEU A 206 2.19 -7.79 20.78
CA LEU A 206 1.68 -6.92 19.74
C LEU A 206 0.19 -7.13 19.49
N MET A 207 -0.27 -8.38 19.39
CA MET A 207 -1.70 -8.70 19.23
C MET A 207 -2.52 -8.16 20.40
N SER A 208 -2.03 -8.35 21.61
CA SER A 208 -2.68 -7.83 22.82
C SER A 208 -2.76 -6.30 22.79
N GLU A 209 -1.67 -5.63 22.37
CA GLU A 209 -1.61 -4.17 22.26
C GLU A 209 -2.59 -3.64 21.19
N LEU A 210 -2.57 -4.21 19.99
CA LEU A 210 -3.48 -3.80 18.90
C LEU A 210 -4.94 -4.06 19.25
N SER A 211 -5.25 -5.20 19.86
CA SER A 211 -6.59 -5.50 20.35
C SER A 211 -7.04 -4.51 21.46
N LYS A 212 -6.12 -4.07 22.31
CA LYS A 212 -6.38 -3.04 23.32
C LYS A 212 -6.63 -1.69 22.68
N ILE A 213 -5.83 -1.30 21.67
CA ILE A 213 -6.00 -0.07 20.90
C ILE A 213 -7.37 -0.05 20.20
N SER A 214 -7.75 -1.11 19.50
CA SER A 214 -9.05 -1.22 18.81
C SER A 214 -10.22 -1.02 19.80
N ARG A 215 -10.16 -1.66 20.97
CA ARG A 215 -11.17 -1.46 22.02
C ARG A 215 -11.18 -0.04 22.56
N SER A 216 -10.00 0.59 22.68
CA SER A 216 -9.87 1.98 23.16
C SER A 216 -10.49 2.97 22.17
N VAL A 217 -10.29 2.77 20.87
CA VAL A 217 -10.92 3.59 19.82
C VAL A 217 -12.44 3.53 19.93
N LYS A 218 -13.02 2.33 19.97
CA LYS A 218 -14.48 2.13 20.10
C LYS A 218 -15.03 2.72 21.40
N LYS A 219 -14.26 2.69 22.48
CA LYS A 219 -14.66 3.28 23.76
C LYS A 219 -14.59 4.81 23.74
N ALA A 220 -13.60 5.39 23.04
CA ALA A 220 -13.43 6.84 22.93
C ALA A 220 -14.50 7.47 22.03
N ALA A 221 -14.82 6.80 20.89
CA ALA A 221 -15.82 7.22 19.92
C ALA A 221 -16.52 5.99 19.33
N PRO A 222 -17.75 5.66 19.79
CA PRO A 222 -18.51 4.49 19.27
C PRO A 222 -18.78 4.56 17.76
N GLU A 223 -18.93 5.76 17.21
CA GLU A 223 -19.18 6.02 15.78
C GLU A 223 -17.88 6.11 14.95
N ALA A 224 -16.71 5.89 15.55
CA ALA A 224 -15.45 5.89 14.83
C ALA A 224 -15.35 4.64 13.94
N SER A 225 -14.91 4.85 12.70
CA SER A 225 -14.40 3.75 11.87
C SER A 225 -12.92 3.50 12.17
N LEU A 226 -12.44 2.28 11.95
CA LEU A 226 -11.05 1.90 12.18
C LEU A 226 -10.51 1.12 10.98
N GLU A 227 -9.48 1.68 10.38
CA GLU A 227 -8.63 1.04 9.36
C GLU A 227 -7.27 0.74 9.96
N THR A 228 -6.74 -0.45 9.69
CA THR A 228 -5.39 -0.85 10.11
C THR A 228 -4.54 -1.09 8.87
N LEU A 229 -3.60 -0.18 8.59
CA LEU A 229 -2.75 -0.24 7.42
C LEU A 229 -1.35 -0.75 7.78
N LEU A 230 -0.97 -1.85 7.16
CA LEU A 230 0.38 -2.42 7.29
C LEU A 230 1.33 -1.81 6.27
N VAL A 231 2.42 -1.22 6.77
CA VAL A 231 3.48 -0.67 5.92
C VAL A 231 4.51 -1.74 5.59
N LEU A 232 4.78 -1.91 4.31
CA LEU A 232 5.78 -2.81 3.76
C LEU A 232 6.77 -2.04 2.88
N ASP A 233 8.03 -2.44 2.90
CA ASP A 233 9.09 -1.90 2.05
C ASP A 233 9.19 -2.74 0.76
N ALA A 234 8.90 -2.14 -0.39
CA ALA A 234 8.91 -2.81 -1.69
C ALA A 234 10.30 -3.31 -2.10
N ILE A 235 11.39 -2.69 -1.61
CA ILE A 235 12.76 -3.14 -1.90
C ILE A 235 13.02 -4.52 -1.30
N THR A 236 12.38 -4.85 -0.18
CA THR A 236 12.53 -6.16 0.48
C THR A 236 11.82 -7.29 -0.28
N GLY A 237 10.93 -6.96 -1.22
CA GLY A 237 10.28 -7.89 -2.14
C GLY A 237 9.53 -9.01 -1.42
N GLN A 238 9.69 -10.25 -1.91
CA GLN A 238 9.01 -11.44 -1.39
C GLN A 238 9.29 -11.72 0.10
N ASN A 239 10.44 -11.27 0.62
CA ASN A 239 10.76 -11.42 2.05
C ASN A 239 9.82 -10.56 2.92
N ALA A 240 9.50 -9.33 2.49
CA ALA A 240 8.52 -8.49 3.19
C ALA A 240 7.15 -9.16 3.25
N ILE A 241 6.68 -9.71 2.13
CA ILE A 241 5.38 -10.41 2.05
C ILE A 241 5.35 -11.62 2.98
N SER A 242 6.43 -12.43 2.99
CA SER A 242 6.53 -13.60 3.85
C SER A 242 6.47 -13.25 5.34
N GLN A 243 7.18 -12.21 5.75
CA GLN A 243 7.13 -11.70 7.13
C GLN A 243 5.76 -11.09 7.47
N ALA A 244 5.15 -10.39 6.52
CA ALA A 244 3.87 -9.73 6.69
C ALA A 244 2.71 -10.70 6.90
N LYS A 245 2.75 -11.90 6.31
CA LYS A 245 1.67 -12.89 6.39
C LYS A 245 1.25 -13.24 7.82
N GLU A 246 2.23 -13.38 8.69
CA GLU A 246 1.99 -13.63 10.11
C GLU A 246 1.46 -12.40 10.85
N PHE A 247 1.91 -11.22 10.40
CA PHE A 247 1.53 -9.93 10.98
C PHE A 247 0.09 -9.55 10.65
N CYS A 248 -0.31 -9.76 9.39
CA CYS A 248 -1.66 -9.47 8.92
C CYS A 248 -2.74 -10.21 9.71
N LYS A 249 -2.50 -11.51 9.97
CA LYS A 249 -3.42 -12.34 10.77
C LYS A 249 -3.53 -11.89 12.22
N ALA A 250 -2.43 -11.36 12.75
CA ALA A 250 -2.32 -10.94 14.14
C ALA A 250 -2.96 -9.59 14.42
N ALA A 251 -2.99 -8.72 13.42
CA ALA A 251 -3.27 -7.29 13.57
C ALA A 251 -4.62 -6.85 13.02
N ASP A 252 -5.44 -7.78 12.49
CA ASP A 252 -6.66 -7.44 11.75
C ASP A 252 -6.43 -6.33 10.72
N ALA A 253 -5.31 -6.44 9.97
CA ALA A 253 -4.97 -5.45 8.96
C ALA A 253 -6.02 -5.41 7.85
N THR A 254 -6.40 -4.21 7.41
CA THR A 254 -7.45 -3.97 6.41
C THR A 254 -6.89 -3.52 5.07
N GLY A 255 -5.59 -3.19 5.03
CA GLY A 255 -4.92 -2.78 3.80
C GLY A 255 -3.41 -2.61 3.97
N ILE A 256 -2.75 -2.37 2.86
CA ILE A 256 -1.30 -2.27 2.75
C ILE A 256 -0.90 -0.88 2.24
N ILE A 257 0.18 -0.35 2.81
CA ILE A 257 0.97 0.75 2.25
C ILE A 257 2.30 0.16 1.76
N LEU A 258 2.59 0.26 0.48
CA LEU A 258 3.89 -0.13 -0.06
C LEU A 258 4.78 1.10 -0.24
N THR A 259 5.92 1.12 0.44
CA THR A 259 6.88 2.22 0.38
C THR A 259 8.06 1.91 -0.54
N LYS A 260 8.79 2.94 -0.95
CA LYS A 260 10.07 2.84 -1.68
C LYS A 260 9.98 2.14 -3.05
N LEU A 261 8.86 2.28 -3.75
CA LEU A 261 8.72 1.72 -5.10
C LEU A 261 9.68 2.36 -6.11
N ASP A 262 10.03 3.61 -5.92
CA ASP A 262 11.04 4.34 -6.70
C ASP A 262 12.47 3.76 -6.58
N GLY A 263 12.71 2.96 -5.55
CA GLY A 263 14.00 2.29 -5.28
C GLY A 263 14.16 0.93 -5.94
N THR A 264 13.10 0.34 -6.53
CA THR A 264 13.16 -1.02 -7.08
C THR A 264 12.97 -1.07 -8.59
N ALA A 265 13.76 -1.91 -9.26
CA ALA A 265 13.59 -2.23 -10.69
C ALA A 265 12.62 -3.40 -10.93
N LYS A 266 12.19 -4.07 -9.88
CA LYS A 266 11.38 -5.29 -9.99
C LYS A 266 9.89 -5.00 -9.89
N GLY A 267 9.42 -4.44 -8.77
CA GLY A 267 8.04 -3.99 -8.55
C GLY A 267 6.95 -5.06 -8.54
N GLY A 268 7.26 -6.30 -8.93
CA GLY A 268 6.28 -7.40 -9.02
C GLY A 268 5.71 -7.82 -7.65
N CYS A 269 6.39 -7.49 -6.56
CA CYS A 269 5.87 -7.75 -5.21
C CYS A 269 4.50 -7.08 -4.99
N VAL A 270 4.22 -5.94 -5.65
CA VAL A 270 2.91 -5.25 -5.58
C VAL A 270 1.79 -6.17 -6.07
N VAL A 271 2.04 -6.90 -7.18
CA VAL A 271 1.08 -7.85 -7.76
C VAL A 271 0.82 -9.02 -6.80
N ALA A 272 1.87 -9.50 -6.13
CA ALA A 272 1.78 -10.64 -5.24
C ALA A 272 1.11 -10.33 -3.89
N VAL A 273 1.08 -9.08 -3.45
CA VAL A 273 0.61 -8.68 -2.12
C VAL A 273 -0.82 -9.16 -1.85
N LYS A 274 -1.78 -8.83 -2.71
CA LYS A 274 -3.18 -9.22 -2.50
C LYS A 274 -3.33 -10.75 -2.53
N GLN A 275 -2.69 -11.41 -3.47
CA GLN A 275 -2.75 -12.87 -3.61
C GLN A 275 -2.23 -13.60 -2.35
N ARG A 276 -1.12 -13.13 -1.80
CA ARG A 276 -0.42 -13.80 -0.70
C ARG A 276 -0.89 -13.40 0.68
N LEU A 277 -1.30 -12.14 0.85
CA LEU A 277 -1.73 -11.59 2.14
C LEU A 277 -3.25 -11.51 2.28
N GLY A 278 -4.01 -11.59 1.17
CA GLY A 278 -5.46 -11.39 1.16
C GLY A 278 -5.88 -9.95 1.45
N LEU A 279 -4.94 -8.98 1.36
CA LEU A 279 -5.17 -7.58 1.69
C LEU A 279 -4.92 -6.68 0.47
N PRO A 280 -5.78 -5.69 0.23
CA PRO A 280 -5.58 -4.74 -0.85
C PRO A 280 -4.44 -3.76 -0.55
N VAL A 281 -3.70 -3.38 -1.58
CA VAL A 281 -2.83 -2.20 -1.52
C VAL A 281 -3.71 -0.96 -1.55
N ARG A 282 -3.51 -0.04 -0.61
CA ARG A 282 -4.26 1.22 -0.48
C ARG A 282 -3.47 2.42 -0.94
N PHE A 283 -2.18 2.43 -0.61
CA PHE A 283 -1.27 3.51 -0.97
C PHE A 283 0.08 2.96 -1.41
N ILE A 284 0.76 3.72 -2.27
CA ILE A 284 2.14 3.45 -2.69
C ILE A 284 3.00 4.69 -2.47
N GLY A 285 4.21 4.47 -1.95
CA GLY A 285 5.25 5.48 -1.81
C GLY A 285 6.18 5.44 -3.02
N VAL A 286 6.27 6.55 -3.73
CA VAL A 286 6.97 6.68 -5.02
C VAL A 286 8.08 7.72 -4.98
N GLY A 287 8.56 8.08 -3.79
CA GLY A 287 9.64 9.05 -3.58
C GLY A 287 9.71 9.54 -2.14
N GLU A 288 10.61 10.49 -1.86
CA GLU A 288 10.89 11.01 -0.52
C GLU A 288 10.05 12.25 -0.13
N GLY A 289 9.47 12.97 -1.08
CA GLY A 289 8.65 14.16 -0.84
C GLY A 289 7.41 13.88 -0.01
N ILE A 290 6.92 14.88 0.70
CA ILE A 290 5.73 14.78 1.58
C ILE A 290 4.48 14.35 0.79
N ASP A 291 4.40 14.68 -0.48
CA ASP A 291 3.31 14.37 -1.39
C ASP A 291 3.59 13.14 -2.29
N ASP A 292 4.65 12.35 -2.00
CA ASP A 292 5.02 11.14 -2.76
C ASP A 292 4.40 9.86 -2.17
N LEU A 293 3.30 9.97 -1.46
CA LEU A 293 2.40 8.88 -1.13
C LEU A 293 1.10 9.10 -1.90
N ILE A 294 0.79 8.18 -2.80
CA ILE A 294 -0.38 8.29 -3.67
C ILE A 294 -1.34 7.12 -3.43
N PRO A 295 -2.66 7.32 -3.57
CA PRO A 295 -3.61 6.22 -3.52
C PRO A 295 -3.28 5.22 -4.64
N PHE A 296 -3.46 3.95 -4.33
CA PHE A 296 -3.22 2.88 -5.29
C PHE A 296 -4.47 2.60 -6.12
N THR A 297 -4.30 2.55 -7.44
CA THR A 297 -5.30 1.99 -8.36
C THR A 297 -4.65 0.92 -9.21
N PRO A 298 -5.21 -0.29 -9.28
CA PRO A 298 -4.69 -1.37 -10.09
C PRO A 298 -4.47 -0.97 -11.55
N GLU A 299 -5.47 -0.33 -12.14
CA GLU A 299 -5.45 0.11 -13.53
C GLU A 299 -4.32 1.12 -13.81
N GLY A 300 -4.18 2.13 -12.93
CA GLY A 300 -3.11 3.13 -13.06
C GLY A 300 -1.72 2.52 -12.92
N PHE A 301 -1.56 1.62 -11.96
CA PHE A 301 -0.29 0.94 -11.72
C PHE A 301 0.12 0.05 -12.90
N VAL A 302 -0.81 -0.77 -13.41
CA VAL A 302 -0.51 -1.69 -14.52
C VAL A 302 -0.29 -0.95 -15.83
N GLU A 303 -0.98 0.19 -16.05
CA GLU A 303 -0.73 1.06 -17.22
C GLU A 303 0.72 1.59 -17.25
N GLU A 304 1.31 1.86 -16.09
CA GLU A 304 2.72 2.28 -16.02
C GLU A 304 3.70 1.10 -16.17
N LEU A 305 3.32 -0.11 -15.79
CA LEU A 305 4.17 -1.31 -15.94
C LEU A 305 4.14 -1.86 -17.38
N ILE A 306 2.95 -1.97 -17.96
CA ILE A 306 2.68 -2.54 -19.30
C ILE A 306 1.85 -1.50 -20.07
N PRO A 307 2.47 -0.45 -20.62
CA PRO A 307 1.76 0.57 -21.39
C PRO A 307 1.06 -0.02 -22.61
N ARG A 308 -0.08 0.55 -23.00
CA ARG A 308 -0.79 0.12 -24.22
C ARG A 308 0.06 0.33 -25.45
N THR A 309 0.13 -0.69 -26.29
CA THR A 309 0.82 -0.63 -27.58
C THR A 309 0.02 0.28 -28.52
N GLY A 310 0.48 1.49 -28.69
CA GLY A 310 -0.18 2.53 -29.51
C GLY A 310 0.03 3.95 -29.00
N TRP A 311 0.48 4.12 -27.77
CA TRP A 311 0.92 5.41 -27.26
C TRP A 311 2.35 5.70 -27.77
N LYS A 312 2.45 6.37 -28.90
CA LYS A 312 3.68 7.07 -29.28
C LYS A 312 3.79 8.28 -28.35
N HIS A 313 4.86 8.33 -27.57
CA HIS A 313 5.27 9.47 -26.75
C HIS A 313 5.44 10.74 -27.57
#